data_c7e1a97bdea58b09f3d0699ea5987e5f
#
_entry.id   c7e1a97bdea58b09f3d0699ea5987e5f
#
_cell.length_a   1.000
_cell.length_b   1.000
_cell.length_c   1.000
_cell.angle_alpha   90.00
_cell.angle_beta   90.00
_cell.angle_gamma   90.00
#
_symmetry.space_group_name_H-M   'P 1'
#
loop_
_entity.id
_entity.type
_entity.pdbx_description
1 polymer ?
#
loop_
_entity_poly.entity_id
_entity_poly.type
_entity_poly.pdbx_seq_one_letter_code
_entity_poly.pdbx_strand_id
1 'polypeptide(L)'
;MFFDHLELAPADPILGLTDAYKADTNPKKVNLGVGVYQNEHGVTPVLKCVKEAEKLLLETETSKSYLPITGHPEYGRLTRELIFGANSPLVSDGRAVTCHCPGGTGALRIAADFIYQQHIASRVWISDPTWGNHFQIMEAAGLKTERYPYYDRASHSLAFDRMIDTLEQAQEGDVVILHACCHNPTGIDPTPEQWDELSAFLARKKLLPLIDFAYQGFGKGLEEDAYGVRKILERNSEVLIASSFSKNFGMYNERVGALTCVCADKDTCVKATSQIKLSIRCAISNPPAHGEKVVINVLSNPDLRNLWEQELNEMRERMRRMRVLLAEKLKEADAGDFDFITLQNGMFSFSGLNKEQVEKLRSEYGIYIVGSGRMCVAGINDNNVDYLAHAIADVVKASK
;
A
#
# COMPACT_ATOMS: atom_id res chain seq x y z
N MET A 1 38.70 -13.39 6.17
CA MET A 1 38.23 -12.06 6.70
C MET A 1 36.78 -12.17 7.10
N PHE A 2 36.18 -11.18 7.79
CA PHE A 2 34.81 -11.31 8.30
C PHE A 2 33.72 -11.37 7.22
N PHE A 3 33.99 -10.86 6.03
CA PHE A 3 33.00 -10.74 4.94
C PHE A 3 33.26 -11.70 3.77
N ASP A 4 34.29 -12.56 3.84
CA ASP A 4 34.68 -13.43 2.71
C ASP A 4 33.61 -14.48 2.34
N HIS A 5 32.70 -14.77 3.27
CA HIS A 5 31.61 -15.73 3.10
C HIS A 5 30.32 -15.11 2.53
N LEU A 6 30.29 -13.78 2.32
CA LEU A 6 29.11 -13.11 1.80
C LEU A 6 28.94 -13.41 0.31
N GLU A 7 27.73 -13.83 -0.04
CA GLU A 7 27.29 -13.95 -1.43
C GLU A 7 26.57 -12.67 -1.87
N LEU A 8 26.59 -12.43 -3.19
CA LEU A 8 25.84 -11.30 -3.76
C LEU A 8 24.34 -11.55 -3.58
N ALA A 9 23.64 -10.62 -2.90
CA ALA A 9 22.20 -10.69 -2.77
C ALA A 9 21.53 -10.58 -4.16
N PRO A 10 20.41 -11.28 -4.39
CA PRO A 10 19.64 -11.13 -5.63
C PRO A 10 19.16 -9.68 -5.79
N ALA A 11 19.14 -9.19 -7.03
CA ALA A 11 18.62 -7.86 -7.33
C ALA A 11 17.13 -7.76 -6.96
N ASP A 12 16.75 -6.62 -6.37
CA ASP A 12 15.34 -6.34 -6.09
C ASP A 12 14.54 -6.36 -7.42
N PRO A 13 13.42 -7.09 -7.51
CA PRO A 13 12.66 -7.24 -8.74
C PRO A 13 12.10 -5.93 -9.31
N ILE A 14 11.91 -4.91 -8.48
CA ILE A 14 11.37 -3.59 -8.88
C ILE A 14 12.49 -2.60 -9.16
N LEU A 15 13.49 -2.50 -8.25
CA LEU A 15 14.61 -1.58 -8.40
C LEU A 15 15.53 -1.99 -9.55
N GLY A 16 15.83 -3.28 -9.70
CA GLY A 16 16.60 -3.80 -10.83
C GLY A 16 15.93 -3.54 -12.19
N LEU A 17 14.57 -3.54 -12.24
CA LEU A 17 13.81 -3.18 -13.43
C LEU A 17 13.99 -1.69 -13.78
N THR A 18 14.07 -0.84 -12.78
CA THR A 18 14.30 0.60 -12.96
C THR A 18 15.68 0.89 -13.52
N ASP A 19 16.71 0.17 -13.08
CA ASP A 19 18.08 0.34 -13.57
C ASP A 19 18.20 -0.16 -15.02
N ALA A 20 17.56 -1.29 -15.35
CA ALA A 20 17.46 -1.77 -16.73
C ALA A 20 16.74 -0.77 -17.64
N TYR A 21 15.62 -0.18 -17.19
CA TYR A 21 14.92 0.89 -17.92
C TYR A 21 15.81 2.10 -18.18
N LYS A 22 16.58 2.55 -17.18
CA LYS A 22 17.48 3.70 -17.35
C LYS A 22 18.58 3.43 -18.38
N ALA A 23 19.11 2.21 -18.39
CA ALA A 23 20.18 1.79 -19.30
C ALA A 23 19.69 1.55 -20.74
N ASP A 24 18.40 1.31 -20.95
CA ASP A 24 17.82 1.11 -22.29
C ASP A 24 17.86 2.40 -23.10
N THR A 25 18.31 2.32 -24.34
CA THR A 25 18.38 3.45 -25.28
C THR A 25 17.17 3.56 -26.22
N ASN A 26 16.19 2.66 -26.11
CA ASN A 26 14.98 2.68 -26.92
C ASN A 26 14.18 3.99 -26.68
N PRO A 27 13.97 4.85 -27.68
CA PRO A 27 13.24 6.11 -27.50
C PRO A 27 11.75 5.95 -27.18
N LYS A 28 11.19 4.74 -27.44
CA LYS A 28 9.79 4.41 -27.14
C LYS A 28 9.62 3.62 -25.84
N LYS A 29 10.68 3.47 -25.04
CA LYS A 29 10.61 2.71 -23.79
C LYS A 29 9.57 3.24 -22.82
N VAL A 30 8.85 2.34 -22.15
CA VAL A 30 7.80 2.67 -21.18
C VAL A 30 8.08 1.96 -19.85
N ASN A 31 8.07 2.69 -18.74
CA ASN A 31 8.25 2.12 -17.41
C ASN A 31 6.92 2.05 -16.64
N LEU A 32 6.40 0.86 -16.48
CA LEU A 32 5.20 0.55 -15.67
C LEU A 32 5.53 -0.35 -14.47
N GLY A 33 6.83 -0.54 -14.15
CA GLY A 33 7.28 -1.34 -13.02
C GLY A 33 7.24 -0.59 -11.69
N VAL A 34 7.46 0.72 -11.70
CA VAL A 34 7.60 1.53 -10.48
C VAL A 34 6.24 1.94 -9.93
N GLY A 35 6.05 1.78 -8.63
CA GLY A 35 4.82 2.14 -7.92
C GLY A 35 4.77 3.61 -7.48
N VAL A 36 4.92 4.54 -8.42
CA VAL A 36 4.76 5.98 -8.19
C VAL A 36 3.71 6.55 -9.14
N TYR A 37 2.97 7.56 -8.68
CA TYR A 37 2.05 8.28 -9.55
C TYR A 37 2.85 9.14 -10.54
N GLN A 38 2.41 9.17 -11.79
CA GLN A 38 2.91 10.07 -12.83
C GLN A 38 1.73 10.79 -13.46
N ASN A 39 1.92 12.06 -13.79
CA ASN A 39 0.95 12.86 -14.52
C ASN A 39 0.99 12.55 -16.03
N GLU A 40 0.24 13.28 -16.84
CA GLU A 40 0.17 13.13 -18.31
C GLU A 40 1.51 13.34 -19.02
N HIS A 41 2.47 14.00 -18.36
CA HIS A 41 3.83 14.24 -18.86
C HIS A 41 4.85 13.20 -18.37
N GLY A 42 4.41 12.14 -17.66
CA GLY A 42 5.30 11.13 -17.11
C GLY A 42 6.13 11.60 -15.90
N VAL A 43 5.73 12.70 -15.25
CA VAL A 43 6.42 13.29 -14.10
C VAL A 43 5.64 12.96 -12.81
N THR A 44 6.37 12.63 -11.74
CA THR A 44 5.81 12.55 -10.39
C THR A 44 5.75 13.96 -9.80
N PRO A 45 4.57 14.61 -9.74
CA PRO A 45 4.48 15.98 -9.28
C PRO A 45 4.58 16.07 -7.76
N VAL A 46 5.08 17.20 -7.25
CA VAL A 46 4.81 17.60 -5.87
C VAL A 46 3.44 18.27 -5.85
N LEU A 47 2.54 17.83 -4.98
CA LEU A 47 1.20 18.40 -4.88
C LEU A 47 1.24 19.86 -4.43
N LYS A 48 0.30 20.68 -4.90
CA LYS A 48 0.21 22.11 -4.53
C LYS A 48 -0.05 22.27 -3.03
N CYS A 49 -0.94 21.44 -2.46
CA CYS A 49 -1.19 21.43 -1.02
C CYS A 49 0.07 21.17 -0.20
N VAL A 50 0.95 20.27 -0.67
CA VAL A 50 2.25 19.98 -0.03
C VAL A 50 3.16 21.20 -0.12
N LYS A 51 3.26 21.86 -1.29
CA LYS A 51 4.07 23.07 -1.47
C LYS A 51 3.63 24.23 -0.57
N GLU A 52 2.33 24.46 -0.44
CA GLU A 52 1.80 25.50 0.44
C GLU A 52 2.03 25.15 1.92
N ALA A 53 1.89 23.88 2.31
CA ALA A 53 2.20 23.42 3.66
C ALA A 53 3.71 23.55 4.00
N GLU A 54 4.61 23.30 3.04
CA GLU A 54 6.06 23.51 3.18
C GLU A 54 6.40 25.01 3.39
N LYS A 55 5.75 25.91 2.64
CA LYS A 55 5.92 27.36 2.84
C LYS A 55 5.49 27.78 4.24
N LEU A 56 4.30 27.34 4.66
CA LEU A 56 3.81 27.61 6.01
C LEU A 56 4.79 27.07 7.08
N LEU A 57 5.34 25.89 6.86
CA LEU A 57 6.32 25.31 7.76
C LEU A 57 7.61 26.11 7.82
N LEU A 58 8.11 26.59 6.67
CA LEU A 58 9.30 27.44 6.60
C LEU A 58 9.13 28.74 7.41
N GLU A 59 7.94 29.33 7.38
CA GLU A 59 7.64 30.58 8.08
C GLU A 59 7.41 30.39 9.59
N THR A 60 6.87 29.24 10.00
CA THR A 60 6.41 29.01 11.38
C THR A 60 7.32 28.13 12.21
N GLU A 61 8.20 27.33 11.60
CA GLU A 61 9.05 26.40 12.33
C GLU A 61 10.20 27.13 13.04
N THR A 62 10.21 27.04 14.37
CA THR A 62 11.21 27.71 15.21
C THR A 62 12.22 26.76 15.86
N SER A 63 12.05 25.42 15.70
CA SER A 63 12.91 24.43 16.35
C SER A 63 13.04 23.15 15.52
N LYS A 64 14.23 22.56 15.56
CA LYS A 64 14.55 21.22 15.03
C LYS A 64 14.77 20.18 16.16
N SER A 65 14.17 20.42 17.32
CA SER A 65 14.23 19.47 18.44
C SER A 65 13.57 18.13 18.08
N TYR A 66 14.00 17.06 18.74
CA TYR A 66 13.41 15.74 18.54
C TYR A 66 11.91 15.73 18.87
N LEU A 67 11.15 15.03 18.04
CA LEU A 67 9.75 14.71 18.34
C LEU A 67 9.65 13.68 19.50
N PRO A 68 8.49 13.56 20.15
CA PRO A 68 8.19 12.39 20.96
C PRO A 68 8.38 11.08 20.16
N ILE A 69 8.67 9.98 20.85
CA ILE A 69 8.91 8.66 20.21
C ILE A 69 7.72 8.23 19.31
N THR A 70 6.51 8.61 19.68
CA THR A 70 5.29 8.33 18.91
C THR A 70 5.00 9.34 17.79
N GLY A 71 5.84 10.38 17.62
CA GLY A 71 5.54 11.51 16.75
C GLY A 71 4.68 12.58 17.44
N HIS A 72 4.26 13.58 16.69
CA HIS A 72 3.44 14.68 17.19
C HIS A 72 2.00 14.21 17.50
N PRO A 73 1.42 14.55 18.66
CA PRO A 73 0.08 14.10 19.04
C PRO A 73 -1.00 14.43 18.00
N GLU A 74 -0.91 15.61 17.39
CA GLU A 74 -1.85 16.06 16.34
C GLU A 74 -1.78 15.20 15.07
N TYR A 75 -0.58 14.78 14.66
CA TYR A 75 -0.41 13.83 13.57
C TYR A 75 -1.17 12.53 13.83
N GLY A 76 -1.00 11.99 15.06
CA GLY A 76 -1.70 10.78 15.46
C GLY A 76 -3.23 10.95 15.47
N ARG A 77 -3.72 12.09 15.93
CA ARG A 77 -5.16 12.40 15.93
C ARG A 77 -5.73 12.50 14.51
N LEU A 78 -5.10 13.28 13.64
CA LEU A 78 -5.51 13.47 12.25
C LEU A 78 -5.43 12.15 11.45
N THR A 79 -4.43 11.32 11.69
CA THR A 79 -4.33 9.99 11.07
C THR A 79 -5.51 9.09 11.50
N ARG A 80 -5.87 9.09 12.79
CA ARG A 80 -7.05 8.34 13.27
C ARG A 80 -8.35 8.86 12.67
N GLU A 81 -8.49 10.16 12.47
CA GLU A 81 -9.66 10.73 11.79
C GLU A 81 -9.80 10.24 10.35
N LEU A 82 -8.69 10.14 9.61
CA LEU A 82 -8.71 9.59 8.26
C LEU A 82 -9.08 8.10 8.23
N ILE A 83 -8.59 7.32 9.20
CA ILE A 83 -8.86 5.88 9.26
C ILE A 83 -10.28 5.60 9.74
N PHE A 84 -10.67 6.19 10.87
CA PHE A 84 -11.91 5.83 11.59
C PHE A 84 -13.10 6.72 11.26
N GLY A 85 -12.85 7.89 10.64
CA GLY A 85 -13.83 8.99 10.52
C GLY A 85 -13.75 9.93 11.74
N ALA A 86 -13.92 11.23 11.49
CA ALA A 86 -13.78 12.28 12.51
C ALA A 86 -14.68 12.11 13.73
N ASN A 87 -15.85 11.50 13.56
CA ASN A 87 -16.85 11.29 14.63
C ASN A 87 -16.68 9.93 15.35
N SER A 88 -15.69 9.12 14.99
CA SER A 88 -15.47 7.83 15.63
C SER A 88 -14.96 8.00 17.07
N PRO A 89 -15.49 7.28 18.05
CA PRO A 89 -14.96 7.31 19.42
C PRO A 89 -13.50 6.88 19.49
N LEU A 90 -13.03 6.02 18.59
CA LEU A 90 -11.60 5.58 18.51
C LEU A 90 -10.62 6.72 18.25
N VAL A 91 -11.10 7.90 17.84
CA VAL A 91 -10.23 9.08 17.67
C VAL A 91 -9.73 9.59 19.03
N SER A 92 -10.57 9.51 20.08
CA SER A 92 -10.31 10.19 21.35
C SER A 92 -10.61 9.39 22.63
N ASP A 93 -11.19 8.18 22.55
CA ASP A 93 -11.58 7.39 23.75
C ASP A 93 -10.41 6.74 24.48
N GLY A 94 -9.20 6.82 23.92
CA GLY A 94 -7.94 6.29 24.50
C GLY A 94 -7.69 4.80 24.21
N ARG A 95 -8.53 4.14 23.41
CA ARG A 95 -8.32 2.75 22.97
C ARG A 95 -7.44 2.61 21.73
N ALA A 96 -7.09 3.70 21.07
CA ALA A 96 -6.22 3.70 19.91
C ALA A 96 -5.03 4.62 20.10
N VAL A 97 -3.84 4.14 19.75
CA VAL A 97 -2.61 4.92 19.65
C VAL A 97 -2.11 4.90 18.21
N THR A 98 -1.65 6.05 17.74
CA THR A 98 -0.99 6.17 16.44
C THR A 98 0.43 6.66 16.64
N CYS A 99 1.39 5.92 16.08
CA CYS A 99 2.81 6.23 16.14
C CYS A 99 3.32 6.56 14.74
N HIS A 100 4.00 7.67 14.58
CA HIS A 100 4.68 8.01 13.33
C HIS A 100 5.80 7.01 13.05
N CYS A 101 5.84 6.49 11.83
CA CYS A 101 6.83 5.55 11.34
C CYS A 101 7.37 6.01 9.97
N PRO A 102 8.60 5.64 9.58
CA PRO A 102 9.17 6.02 8.29
C PRO A 102 8.49 5.27 7.12
N GLY A 103 7.33 5.77 6.71
CA GLY A 103 6.46 5.20 5.68
C GLY A 103 5.72 3.94 6.15
N GLY A 104 4.89 3.37 5.26
CA GLY A 104 4.17 2.12 5.54
C GLY A 104 5.11 0.94 5.84
N THR A 105 6.27 0.87 5.16
CA THR A 105 7.29 -0.16 5.43
C THR A 105 7.78 -0.10 6.88
N GLY A 106 8.07 1.11 7.37
CA GLY A 106 8.48 1.30 8.76
C GLY A 106 7.36 0.94 9.74
N ALA A 107 6.10 1.26 9.40
CA ALA A 107 4.95 0.90 10.23
C ALA A 107 4.76 -0.63 10.32
N LEU A 108 4.85 -1.35 9.19
CA LEU A 108 4.82 -2.81 9.15
C LEU A 108 5.98 -3.44 9.92
N ARG A 109 7.20 -2.86 9.80
CA ARG A 109 8.36 -3.36 10.52
C ARG A 109 8.21 -3.20 12.04
N ILE A 110 7.78 -2.04 12.50
CA ILE A 110 7.52 -1.80 13.94
C ILE A 110 6.40 -2.72 14.46
N ALA A 111 5.35 -2.94 13.65
CA ALA A 111 4.31 -3.92 13.99
C ALA A 111 4.87 -5.34 14.13
N ALA A 112 5.71 -5.77 13.18
CA ALA A 112 6.33 -7.10 13.20
C ALA A 112 7.26 -7.28 14.42
N ASP A 113 8.10 -6.29 14.72
CA ASP A 113 8.97 -6.29 15.91
C ASP A 113 8.15 -6.33 17.20
N PHE A 114 7.07 -5.55 17.29
CA PHE A 114 6.15 -5.56 18.43
C PHE A 114 5.49 -6.93 18.62
N ILE A 115 4.96 -7.52 17.54
CA ILE A 115 4.32 -8.85 17.58
C ILE A 115 5.33 -9.90 18.06
N TYR A 116 6.53 -9.92 17.51
CA TYR A 116 7.57 -10.88 17.84
C TYR A 116 8.08 -10.72 19.26
N GLN A 117 8.47 -9.50 19.65
CA GLN A 117 9.08 -9.20 20.96
C GLN A 117 8.10 -9.43 22.13
N GLN A 118 6.82 -9.20 21.91
CA GLN A 118 5.80 -9.40 22.94
C GLN A 118 5.15 -10.80 22.86
N HIS A 119 5.65 -11.68 22.00
CA HIS A 119 5.14 -13.04 21.83
C HIS A 119 3.62 -13.08 21.54
N ILE A 120 3.10 -12.07 20.82
CA ILE A 120 1.68 -11.95 20.49
C ILE A 120 1.27 -13.10 19.55
N ALA A 121 2.10 -13.33 18.52
CA ALA A 121 1.92 -14.40 17.57
C ALA A 121 3.27 -14.96 17.09
N SER A 122 3.27 -16.21 16.60
CA SER A 122 4.43 -16.81 15.95
C SER A 122 4.27 -16.96 14.45
N ARG A 123 3.05 -16.87 13.92
CA ARG A 123 2.73 -17.03 12.51
C ARG A 123 1.96 -15.82 11.98
N VAL A 124 2.26 -15.48 10.72
CA VAL A 124 1.61 -14.41 9.98
C VAL A 124 1.13 -14.98 8.64
N TRP A 125 -0.15 -14.90 8.40
CA TRP A 125 -0.80 -15.28 7.16
C TRP A 125 -0.79 -14.10 6.18
N ILE A 126 -0.31 -14.35 4.96
CA ILE A 126 -0.06 -13.33 3.94
C ILE A 126 -0.71 -13.75 2.63
N SER A 127 -1.37 -12.81 1.94
CA SER A 127 -2.03 -13.09 0.66
C SER A 127 -1.04 -13.54 -0.43
N ASP A 128 -1.48 -14.45 -1.28
CA ASP A 128 -0.74 -14.87 -2.48
C ASP A 128 -1.59 -14.62 -3.73
N PRO A 129 -1.16 -13.68 -4.60
CA PRO A 129 0.03 -12.81 -4.51
C PRO A 129 -0.12 -11.68 -3.48
N THR A 130 1.01 -11.04 -3.17
CA THR A 130 1.09 -9.83 -2.34
C THR A 130 2.26 -8.94 -2.76
N TRP A 131 2.41 -7.79 -2.12
CA TRP A 131 3.65 -7.02 -2.14
C TRP A 131 4.77 -7.83 -1.49
N GLY A 132 5.76 -8.26 -2.29
CA GLY A 132 6.78 -9.22 -1.85
C GLY A 132 7.52 -8.87 -0.56
N ASN A 133 7.62 -7.56 -0.24
CA ASN A 133 8.28 -7.11 0.97
C ASN A 133 7.51 -7.45 2.27
N HIS A 134 6.23 -7.84 2.21
CA HIS A 134 5.51 -8.35 3.38
C HIS A 134 6.21 -9.56 3.98
N PHE A 135 6.63 -10.53 3.15
CA PHE A 135 7.38 -11.69 3.62
C PHE A 135 8.71 -11.29 4.24
N GLN A 136 9.47 -10.46 3.54
CA GLN A 136 10.80 -10.03 4.01
C GLN A 136 10.73 -9.28 5.35
N ILE A 137 9.73 -8.41 5.54
CA ILE A 137 9.55 -7.65 6.79
C ILE A 137 9.23 -8.58 7.96
N MET A 138 8.28 -9.52 7.77
CA MET A 138 7.85 -10.43 8.82
C MET A 138 8.95 -11.42 9.20
N GLU A 139 9.59 -12.02 8.21
CA GLU A 139 10.68 -12.97 8.39
C GLU A 139 11.91 -12.32 9.02
N ALA A 140 12.26 -11.09 8.62
CA ALA A 140 13.35 -10.33 9.22
C ALA A 140 13.09 -9.93 10.69
N ALA A 141 11.84 -9.92 11.13
CA ALA A 141 11.48 -9.76 12.54
C ALA A 141 11.50 -11.08 13.32
N GLY A 142 11.67 -12.24 12.64
CA GLY A 142 11.68 -13.57 13.24
C GLY A 142 10.33 -14.29 13.24
N LEU A 143 9.32 -13.73 12.57
CA LEU A 143 7.99 -14.33 12.44
C LEU A 143 7.97 -15.37 11.31
N LYS A 144 7.21 -16.45 11.50
CA LYS A 144 6.96 -17.44 10.44
C LYS A 144 5.84 -16.94 9.53
N THR A 145 6.01 -17.10 8.23
CA THR A 145 5.02 -16.68 7.25
C THR A 145 4.31 -17.89 6.63
N GLU A 146 3.01 -17.77 6.49
CA GLU A 146 2.13 -18.70 5.78
C GLU A 146 1.39 -17.96 4.68
N ARG A 147 0.87 -18.69 3.68
CA ARG A 147 0.19 -18.11 2.53
C ARG A 147 -1.29 -18.47 2.52
N TYR A 148 -2.12 -17.52 2.11
CA TYR A 148 -3.49 -17.79 1.72
C TYR A 148 -3.77 -17.33 0.28
N PRO A 149 -4.53 -18.07 -0.53
CA PRO A 149 -4.85 -17.68 -1.90
C PRO A 149 -5.70 -16.41 -1.90
N TYR A 150 -5.37 -15.47 -2.75
CA TYR A 150 -6.09 -14.21 -2.86
C TYR A 150 -6.67 -13.97 -4.24
N TYR A 151 -5.96 -14.34 -5.30
CA TYR A 151 -6.33 -14.04 -6.67
C TYR A 151 -6.57 -15.30 -7.47
N ASP A 152 -7.70 -15.35 -8.16
CA ASP A 152 -8.00 -16.39 -9.14
C ASP A 152 -7.60 -15.90 -10.53
N ARG A 153 -6.60 -16.57 -11.13
CA ARG A 153 -6.09 -16.20 -12.46
C ARG A 153 -7.06 -16.53 -13.60
N ALA A 154 -7.96 -17.51 -13.41
CA ALA A 154 -8.89 -17.93 -14.45
C ALA A 154 -10.07 -16.97 -14.57
N SER A 155 -10.59 -16.49 -13.46
CA SER A 155 -11.72 -15.55 -13.40
C SER A 155 -11.29 -14.08 -13.25
N HIS A 156 -9.98 -13.82 -13.05
CA HIS A 156 -9.43 -12.49 -12.77
C HIS A 156 -10.08 -11.79 -11.55
N SER A 157 -10.47 -12.56 -10.53
CA SER A 157 -11.23 -12.09 -9.37
C SER A 157 -10.58 -12.49 -8.04
N LEU A 158 -11.15 -12.01 -6.94
CA LEU A 158 -10.77 -12.45 -5.60
C LEU A 158 -11.16 -13.94 -5.39
N ALA A 159 -10.23 -14.75 -4.95
CA ALA A 159 -10.45 -16.15 -4.62
C ALA A 159 -11.00 -16.30 -3.18
N PHE A 160 -12.12 -15.59 -2.88
CA PHE A 160 -12.59 -15.38 -1.51
C PHE A 160 -12.87 -16.69 -0.75
N ASP A 161 -13.60 -17.62 -1.35
CA ASP A 161 -13.93 -18.90 -0.69
C ASP A 161 -12.66 -19.69 -0.35
N ARG A 162 -11.72 -19.77 -1.29
CA ARG A 162 -10.42 -20.44 -1.08
C ARG A 162 -9.56 -19.72 -0.03
N MET A 163 -9.65 -18.38 0.06
CA MET A 163 -9.02 -17.61 1.11
C MET A 163 -9.55 -18.01 2.48
N ILE A 164 -10.87 -18.03 2.66
CA ILE A 164 -11.52 -18.41 3.92
C ILE A 164 -11.19 -19.85 4.29
N ASP A 165 -11.34 -20.80 3.35
CA ASP A 165 -11.03 -22.22 3.56
C ASP A 165 -9.56 -22.43 4.00
N THR A 166 -8.62 -21.68 3.43
CA THR A 166 -7.23 -21.77 3.82
C THR A 166 -6.99 -21.17 5.21
N LEU A 167 -7.59 -20.03 5.50
CA LEU A 167 -7.46 -19.35 6.80
C LEU A 167 -8.16 -20.14 7.94
N GLU A 168 -9.04 -21.10 7.65
CA GLU A 168 -9.55 -22.04 8.68
C GLU A 168 -8.42 -22.83 9.35
N GLN A 169 -7.25 -22.99 8.70
CA GLN A 169 -6.06 -23.63 9.28
C GLN A 169 -5.30 -22.72 10.26
N ALA A 170 -5.62 -21.42 10.27
CA ALA A 170 -5.03 -20.48 11.22
C ALA A 170 -5.48 -20.80 12.65
N GLN A 171 -4.57 -20.61 13.60
CA GLN A 171 -4.82 -20.83 15.01
C GLN A 171 -5.17 -19.52 15.72
N GLU A 172 -5.88 -19.60 16.83
CA GLU A 172 -6.14 -18.45 17.69
C GLU A 172 -4.85 -17.69 17.99
N GLY A 173 -4.86 -16.38 17.81
CA GLY A 173 -3.70 -15.51 17.99
C GLY A 173 -2.78 -15.36 16.77
N ASP A 174 -2.96 -16.15 15.70
CA ASP A 174 -2.21 -15.88 14.45
C ASP A 174 -2.56 -14.50 13.88
N VAL A 175 -1.61 -13.88 13.19
CA VAL A 175 -1.81 -12.61 12.50
C VAL A 175 -2.23 -12.86 11.06
N VAL A 176 -3.15 -12.04 10.55
CA VAL A 176 -3.52 -12.02 9.12
C VAL A 176 -3.23 -10.64 8.55
N ILE A 177 -2.33 -10.55 7.56
CA ILE A 177 -2.08 -9.31 6.82
C ILE A 177 -3.16 -9.16 5.75
N LEU A 178 -3.82 -8.00 5.76
CA LEU A 178 -4.84 -7.60 4.81
C LEU A 178 -4.48 -6.26 4.18
N HIS A 179 -4.82 -6.06 2.89
CA HIS A 179 -4.80 -4.72 2.31
C HIS A 179 -6.18 -4.08 2.52
N ALA A 180 -6.21 -2.86 3.02
CA ALA A 180 -7.45 -2.13 3.24
C ALA A 180 -8.19 -1.81 1.93
N CYS A 181 -7.43 -1.46 0.90
CA CYS A 181 -7.90 -1.14 -0.45
C CYS A 181 -6.75 -1.23 -1.45
N CYS A 182 -7.08 -1.27 -2.74
CA CYS A 182 -6.13 -1.24 -3.85
C CYS A 182 -5.04 -2.31 -3.72
N HIS A 183 -5.45 -3.55 -3.49
CA HIS A 183 -4.56 -4.68 -3.22
C HIS A 183 -3.36 -4.72 -4.18
N ASN A 184 -2.16 -4.70 -3.65
CA ASN A 184 -0.91 -4.80 -4.43
C ASN A 184 -0.45 -6.27 -4.46
N PRO A 185 -0.43 -6.94 -5.65
CA PRO A 185 -0.35 -6.38 -6.99
C PRO A 185 -1.65 -6.37 -7.81
N THR A 186 -2.77 -6.90 -7.30
CA THR A 186 -3.90 -7.31 -8.13
C THR A 186 -4.88 -6.17 -8.48
N GLY A 187 -4.97 -5.14 -7.63
CA GLY A 187 -5.99 -4.11 -7.74
C GLY A 187 -7.42 -4.60 -7.41
N ILE A 188 -7.59 -5.86 -7.01
CA ILE A 188 -8.89 -6.45 -6.64
C ILE A 188 -9.06 -6.35 -5.13
N ASP A 189 -10.18 -5.81 -4.69
CA ASP A 189 -10.53 -5.65 -3.30
C ASP A 189 -11.79 -6.46 -2.95
N PRO A 190 -11.99 -6.89 -1.70
CA PRO A 190 -13.23 -7.54 -1.28
C PRO A 190 -14.43 -6.63 -1.43
N THR A 191 -15.61 -7.21 -1.73
CA THR A 191 -16.88 -6.49 -1.72
C THR A 191 -17.29 -6.12 -0.27
N PRO A 192 -18.27 -5.23 -0.08
CA PRO A 192 -18.80 -4.93 1.24
C PRO A 192 -19.26 -6.18 2.01
N GLU A 193 -19.92 -7.12 1.31
CA GLU A 193 -20.41 -8.38 1.88
C GLU A 193 -19.23 -9.29 2.28
N GLN A 194 -18.20 -9.36 1.45
CA GLN A 194 -16.98 -10.12 1.75
C GLN A 194 -16.20 -9.51 2.93
N TRP A 195 -16.18 -8.18 3.06
CA TRP A 195 -15.61 -7.52 4.24
C TRP A 195 -16.38 -7.84 5.52
N ASP A 196 -17.73 -7.91 5.46
CA ASP A 196 -18.54 -8.28 6.62
C ASP A 196 -18.29 -9.74 7.04
N GLU A 197 -18.25 -10.66 6.08
CA GLU A 197 -17.94 -12.05 6.30
C GLU A 197 -16.52 -12.26 6.85
N LEU A 198 -15.52 -11.60 6.25
CA LEU A 198 -14.13 -11.65 6.72
C LEU A 198 -13.99 -11.10 8.14
N SER A 199 -14.67 -9.99 8.47
CA SER A 199 -14.70 -9.43 9.82
C SER A 199 -15.24 -10.42 10.85
N ALA A 200 -16.36 -11.08 10.53
CA ALA A 200 -16.95 -12.10 11.38
C ALA A 200 -16.05 -13.34 11.52
N PHE A 201 -15.42 -13.76 10.42
CA PHE A 201 -14.47 -14.88 10.40
C PHE A 201 -13.27 -14.61 11.32
N LEU A 202 -12.60 -13.46 11.18
CA LEU A 202 -11.44 -13.08 12.00
C LEU A 202 -11.78 -13.05 13.49
N ALA A 203 -12.94 -12.46 13.84
CA ALA A 203 -13.42 -12.41 15.23
C ALA A 203 -13.72 -13.82 15.78
N ARG A 204 -14.40 -14.67 15.00
CA ARG A 204 -14.72 -16.06 15.39
C ARG A 204 -13.46 -16.89 15.64
N LYS A 205 -12.46 -16.74 14.79
CA LYS A 205 -11.16 -17.46 14.88
C LYS A 205 -10.20 -16.80 15.87
N LYS A 206 -10.53 -15.60 16.39
CA LYS A 206 -9.66 -14.77 17.24
C LYS A 206 -8.29 -14.53 16.61
N LEU A 207 -8.27 -14.17 15.34
CA LEU A 207 -7.07 -13.80 14.60
C LEU A 207 -6.81 -12.29 14.76
N LEU A 208 -5.54 -11.89 14.79
CA LEU A 208 -5.16 -10.49 14.87
C LEU A 208 -5.02 -9.89 13.46
N PRO A 209 -5.89 -8.97 13.03
CA PRO A 209 -5.71 -8.27 11.76
C PRO A 209 -4.53 -7.30 11.82
N LEU A 210 -3.61 -7.40 10.84
CA LEU A 210 -2.62 -6.38 10.51
C LEU A 210 -2.96 -5.83 9.14
N ILE A 211 -3.45 -4.59 9.09
CA ILE A 211 -4.00 -4.00 7.87
C ILE A 211 -2.98 -3.06 7.24
N ASP A 212 -2.51 -3.36 6.02
CA ASP A 212 -1.73 -2.45 5.19
C ASP A 212 -2.68 -1.45 4.50
N PHE A 213 -2.54 -0.18 4.84
CA PHE A 213 -3.39 0.91 4.35
C PHE A 213 -2.56 1.97 3.63
N ALA A 214 -1.85 1.55 2.59
CA ALA A 214 -0.93 2.41 1.86
C ALA A 214 -1.58 3.25 0.74
N TYR A 215 -2.84 2.97 0.38
CA TYR A 215 -3.47 3.52 -0.83
C TYR A 215 -4.80 4.24 -0.56
N GLN A 216 -5.08 4.68 0.66
CA GLN A 216 -6.30 5.41 0.99
C GLN A 216 -6.52 6.62 0.07
N GLY A 217 -7.68 6.69 -0.57
CA GLY A 217 -8.08 7.72 -1.53
C GLY A 217 -7.80 7.36 -2.98
N PHE A 218 -7.11 6.26 -3.29
CA PHE A 218 -6.82 5.83 -4.67
C PHE A 218 -7.78 4.78 -5.23
N GLY A 219 -8.61 4.17 -4.40
CA GLY A 219 -9.64 3.23 -4.85
C GLY A 219 -10.89 3.95 -5.31
N LYS A 220 -11.80 4.22 -4.38
CA LYS A 220 -13.09 4.86 -4.62
C LYS A 220 -13.21 6.23 -3.95
N GLY A 221 -12.47 6.47 -2.89
CA GLY A 221 -12.48 7.70 -2.09
C GLY A 221 -11.87 7.47 -0.72
N LEU A 222 -11.67 8.55 0.05
CA LEU A 222 -11.08 8.45 1.39
C LEU A 222 -11.95 7.62 2.35
N GLU A 223 -13.27 7.83 2.29
CA GLU A 223 -14.23 7.18 3.16
C GLU A 223 -14.52 5.75 2.72
N GLU A 224 -14.68 5.54 1.42
CA GLU A 224 -14.97 4.25 0.82
C GLU A 224 -13.79 3.28 0.99
N ASP A 225 -12.57 3.79 0.85
CA ASP A 225 -11.34 2.98 1.00
C ASP A 225 -11.07 2.59 2.46
N ALA A 226 -11.65 3.30 3.43
CA ALA A 226 -11.60 2.97 4.84
C ALA A 226 -12.69 1.96 5.28
N TYR A 227 -13.64 1.62 4.39
CA TYR A 227 -14.77 0.76 4.72
C TYR A 227 -14.34 -0.58 5.33
N GLY A 228 -13.40 -1.30 4.69
CA GLY A 228 -12.94 -2.60 5.17
C GLY A 228 -12.31 -2.54 6.56
N VAL A 229 -11.51 -1.50 6.84
CA VAL A 229 -10.91 -1.27 8.16
C VAL A 229 -11.99 -1.05 9.22
N ARG A 230 -12.97 -0.18 8.92
CA ARG A 230 -14.07 0.12 9.84
C ARG A 230 -14.95 -1.09 10.08
N LYS A 231 -15.20 -1.89 9.04
CA LYS A 231 -15.98 -3.11 9.14
C LYS A 231 -15.30 -4.17 10.03
N ILE A 232 -13.98 -4.31 9.92
CA ILE A 232 -13.22 -5.20 10.81
C ILE A 232 -13.34 -4.74 12.26
N LEU A 233 -13.23 -3.44 12.53
CA LEU A 233 -13.31 -2.86 13.88
C LEU A 233 -14.69 -3.00 14.55
N GLU A 234 -15.75 -3.26 13.79
CA GLU A 234 -17.08 -3.53 14.38
C GLU A 234 -17.11 -4.82 15.21
N ARG A 235 -16.27 -5.81 14.85
CA ARG A 235 -16.28 -7.15 15.47
C ARG A 235 -14.94 -7.52 16.13
N ASN A 236 -13.87 -6.81 15.82
CA ASN A 236 -12.52 -7.08 16.30
C ASN A 236 -12.04 -5.88 17.15
N SER A 237 -11.87 -6.11 18.44
CA SER A 237 -11.49 -5.08 19.40
C SER A 237 -10.00 -4.72 19.36
N GLU A 238 -9.18 -5.57 18.73
CA GLU A 238 -7.73 -5.42 18.63
C GLU A 238 -7.32 -5.53 17.16
N VAL A 239 -6.70 -4.48 16.63
CA VAL A 239 -6.29 -4.37 15.24
C VAL A 239 -5.02 -3.53 15.12
N LEU A 240 -4.10 -3.94 14.26
CA LEU A 240 -2.93 -3.15 13.86
C LEU A 240 -3.16 -2.60 12.45
N ILE A 241 -2.87 -1.32 12.23
CA ILE A 241 -3.06 -0.65 10.94
C ILE A 241 -1.79 0.09 10.57
N ALA A 242 -1.18 -0.29 9.44
CA ALA A 242 0.00 0.34 8.88
C ALA A 242 -0.40 1.30 7.75
N SER A 243 -0.47 2.59 8.04
CA SER A 243 -0.83 3.65 7.08
C SER A 243 0.40 4.27 6.43
N SER A 244 0.22 4.82 5.23
CA SER A 244 1.29 5.53 4.52
C SER A 244 0.75 6.78 3.82
N PHE A 245 1.51 7.87 3.91
CA PHE A 245 1.26 9.11 3.17
C PHE A 245 2.16 9.26 1.93
N SER A 246 2.91 8.20 1.58
CA SER A 246 3.80 8.22 0.41
C SER A 246 3.06 8.47 -0.90
N LYS A 247 1.85 7.85 -1.06
CA LYS A 247 1.12 7.89 -2.32
C LYS A 247 0.10 9.01 -2.35
N ASN A 248 -0.81 9.06 -1.37
CA ASN A 248 -1.91 10.02 -1.35
C ASN A 248 -1.50 11.48 -1.08
N PHE A 249 -0.25 11.71 -0.62
CA PHE A 249 0.37 13.02 -0.56
C PHE A 249 1.48 13.21 -1.61
N GLY A 250 1.81 12.20 -2.40
CA GLY A 250 2.92 12.27 -3.35
C GLY A 250 4.30 12.46 -2.70
N MET A 251 4.45 12.12 -1.42
CA MET A 251 5.65 12.35 -0.60
C MET A 251 6.49 11.07 -0.44
N TYR A 252 6.82 10.42 -1.55
CA TYR A 252 7.49 9.11 -1.56
C TYR A 252 8.85 9.09 -0.84
N ASN A 253 9.62 10.16 -0.95
CA ASN A 253 10.96 10.31 -0.37
C ASN A 253 10.96 10.89 1.05
N GLU A 254 9.84 11.44 1.53
CA GLU A 254 9.75 12.02 2.88
C GLU A 254 9.57 10.96 3.97
N ARG A 255 9.22 9.71 3.59
CA ARG A 255 9.07 8.57 4.49
C ARG A 255 8.06 8.82 5.63
N VAL A 256 6.85 9.21 5.30
CA VAL A 256 5.77 9.48 6.25
C VAL A 256 4.75 8.35 6.25
N GLY A 257 4.53 7.77 7.41
CA GLY A 257 3.55 6.71 7.65
C GLY A 257 3.22 6.59 9.13
N ALA A 258 2.35 5.66 9.47
CA ALA A 258 1.92 5.49 10.84
C ALA A 258 1.56 4.04 11.15
N LEU A 259 1.92 3.59 12.35
CA LEU A 259 1.34 2.40 12.97
C LEU A 259 0.24 2.85 13.94
N THR A 260 -1.00 2.45 13.66
CA THR A 260 -2.11 2.61 14.59
C THR A 260 -2.41 1.27 15.24
N CYS A 261 -2.39 1.22 16.56
CA CYS A 261 -2.77 0.06 17.36
C CYS A 261 -4.10 0.35 18.04
N VAL A 262 -5.11 -0.45 17.76
CA VAL A 262 -6.41 -0.43 18.45
C VAL A 262 -6.43 -1.56 19.46
N CYS A 263 -6.84 -1.26 20.69
CA CYS A 263 -6.90 -2.19 21.80
C CYS A 263 -8.33 -2.34 22.35
N ALA A 264 -8.56 -3.43 23.06
CA ALA A 264 -9.87 -3.72 23.66
C ALA A 264 -10.31 -2.65 24.66
N ASP A 265 -9.36 -2.08 25.40
CA ASP A 265 -9.58 -1.04 26.40
C ASP A 265 -8.39 -0.06 26.50
N LYS A 266 -8.60 1.00 27.28
CA LYS A 266 -7.62 2.08 27.46
C LYS A 266 -6.35 1.61 28.20
N ASP A 267 -6.49 0.75 29.21
CA ASP A 267 -5.35 0.28 30.01
C ASP A 267 -4.45 -0.63 29.17
N THR A 268 -5.03 -1.49 28.36
CA THR A 268 -4.32 -2.30 27.37
C THR A 268 -3.62 -1.42 26.34
N CYS A 269 -4.26 -0.34 25.86
CA CYS A 269 -3.66 0.60 24.92
C CYS A 269 -2.43 1.32 25.52
N VAL A 270 -2.47 1.70 26.80
CA VAL A 270 -1.32 2.30 27.49
C VAL A 270 -0.14 1.32 27.53
N LYS A 271 -0.39 0.04 27.85
CA LYS A 271 0.63 -1.01 27.87
C LYS A 271 1.20 -1.26 26.46
N ALA A 272 0.35 -1.45 25.45
CA ALA A 272 0.77 -1.64 24.07
C ALA A 272 1.60 -0.45 23.57
N THR A 273 1.17 0.79 23.86
CA THR A 273 1.91 2.00 23.52
C THR A 273 3.32 2.00 24.11
N SER A 274 3.47 1.56 25.37
CA SER A 274 4.78 1.53 26.04
C SER A 274 5.74 0.56 25.32
N GLN A 275 5.26 -0.59 24.88
CA GLN A 275 6.04 -1.60 24.18
C GLN A 275 6.36 -1.20 22.72
N ILE A 276 5.39 -0.62 22.00
CA ILE A 276 5.62 -0.08 20.65
C ILE A 276 6.69 1.02 20.70
N LYS A 277 6.70 1.88 21.72
CA LYS A 277 7.76 2.88 21.93
C LYS A 277 9.14 2.25 22.04
N LEU A 278 9.30 1.10 22.68
CA LEU A 278 10.59 0.39 22.75
C LEU A 278 11.03 -0.06 21.36
N SER A 279 10.14 -0.65 20.56
CA SER A 279 10.46 -1.05 19.19
C SER A 279 10.87 0.15 18.32
N ILE A 280 10.14 1.27 18.41
CA ILE A 280 10.49 2.53 17.70
C ILE A 280 11.87 3.04 18.20
N ARG A 281 12.09 3.05 19.50
CA ARG A 281 13.34 3.55 20.09
C ARG A 281 14.55 2.76 19.62
N CYS A 282 14.42 1.45 19.47
CA CYS A 282 15.48 0.58 18.95
C CYS A 282 15.70 0.77 17.45
N ALA A 283 14.62 0.98 16.66
CA ALA A 283 14.71 1.03 15.23
C ALA A 283 15.21 2.40 14.70
N ILE A 284 14.65 3.50 15.20
CA ILE A 284 14.86 4.85 14.66
C ILE A 284 15.07 5.93 15.72
N SER A 285 15.04 5.57 17.00
CA SER A 285 15.10 6.50 18.15
C SER A 285 13.86 7.42 18.24
N ASN A 286 13.65 8.29 17.28
CA ASN A 286 12.53 9.21 17.13
C ASN A 286 12.19 9.36 15.64
N PRO A 287 10.93 9.62 15.28
CA PRO A 287 10.55 9.78 13.88
C PRO A 287 11.08 11.10 13.30
N PRO A 288 11.22 11.19 11.95
CA PRO A 288 11.59 12.41 11.26
C PRO A 288 10.43 13.42 11.27
N ALA A 289 10.73 14.72 11.46
CA ALA A 289 9.70 15.72 11.71
C ALA A 289 9.11 16.38 10.45
N HIS A 290 9.88 16.52 9.35
CA HIS A 290 9.50 17.37 8.23
C HIS A 290 8.19 16.92 7.57
N GLY A 291 8.14 15.72 7.04
CA GLY A 291 6.96 15.20 6.35
C GLY A 291 5.73 15.08 7.26
N GLU A 292 5.94 14.74 8.55
CA GLU A 292 4.87 14.71 9.55
C GLU A 292 4.21 16.09 9.71
N LYS A 293 5.02 17.16 9.83
CA LYS A 293 4.53 18.53 9.96
C LYS A 293 3.80 19.00 8.70
N VAL A 294 4.26 18.59 7.50
CA VAL A 294 3.56 18.85 6.24
C VAL A 294 2.17 18.21 6.27
N VAL A 295 2.07 16.94 6.68
CA VAL A 295 0.76 16.26 6.80
C VAL A 295 -0.14 16.97 7.81
N ILE A 296 0.39 17.37 8.97
CA ILE A 296 -0.38 18.14 9.97
C ILE A 296 -0.91 19.44 9.35
N ASN A 297 -0.05 20.22 8.70
CA ASN A 297 -0.44 21.51 8.09
C ASN A 297 -1.54 21.33 7.05
N VAL A 298 -1.44 20.30 6.20
CA VAL A 298 -2.48 20.02 5.21
C VAL A 298 -3.79 19.62 5.87
N LEU A 299 -3.76 18.66 6.77
CA LEU A 299 -4.99 18.07 7.32
C LEU A 299 -5.69 18.95 8.37
N SER A 300 -4.96 19.83 9.06
CA SER A 300 -5.50 20.75 10.04
C SER A 300 -6.00 22.07 9.48
N ASN A 301 -5.56 22.43 8.27
CA ASN A 301 -6.00 23.64 7.57
C ASN A 301 -7.12 23.28 6.58
N PRO A 302 -8.36 23.79 6.75
CA PRO A 302 -9.49 23.44 5.88
C PRO A 302 -9.25 23.70 4.39
N ASP A 303 -8.58 24.80 4.04
CA ASP A 303 -8.32 25.16 2.64
C ASP A 303 -7.28 24.21 2.01
N LEU A 304 -6.21 23.88 2.74
CA LEU A 304 -5.19 22.94 2.28
C LEU A 304 -5.74 21.50 2.22
N ARG A 305 -6.60 21.13 3.16
CA ARG A 305 -7.28 19.84 3.15
C ARG A 305 -8.19 19.70 1.93
N ASN A 306 -9.01 20.71 1.64
CA ASN A 306 -9.87 20.72 0.46
C ASN A 306 -9.03 20.63 -0.83
N LEU A 307 -7.94 21.37 -0.91
CA LEU A 307 -7.02 21.32 -2.06
C LEU A 307 -6.40 19.92 -2.21
N TRP A 308 -5.95 19.31 -1.12
CA TRP A 308 -5.44 17.94 -1.11
C TRP A 308 -6.48 16.93 -1.60
N GLU A 309 -7.70 17.01 -1.11
CA GLU A 309 -8.79 16.10 -1.52
C GLU A 309 -9.12 16.25 -3.02
N GLN A 310 -9.05 17.48 -3.57
CA GLN A 310 -9.20 17.73 -4.99
C GLN A 310 -8.06 17.11 -5.80
N GLU A 311 -6.79 17.37 -5.44
CA GLU A 311 -5.62 16.81 -6.12
C GLU A 311 -5.60 15.28 -6.05
N LEU A 312 -6.00 14.70 -4.92
CA LEU A 312 -6.12 13.25 -4.75
C LEU A 312 -7.21 12.66 -5.65
N ASN A 313 -8.35 13.34 -5.76
CA ASN A 313 -9.41 12.96 -6.67
C ASN A 313 -8.97 13.01 -8.13
N GLU A 314 -8.26 14.06 -8.55
CA GLU A 314 -7.70 14.18 -9.91
C GLU A 314 -6.75 13.01 -10.22
N MET A 315 -5.87 12.64 -9.30
CA MET A 315 -4.97 11.49 -9.45
C MET A 315 -5.76 10.18 -9.61
N ARG A 316 -6.78 9.94 -8.77
CA ARG A 316 -7.63 8.75 -8.83
C ARG A 316 -8.38 8.64 -10.14
N GLU A 317 -9.07 9.72 -10.55
CA GLU A 317 -9.86 9.74 -11.79
C GLU A 317 -8.97 9.58 -13.04
N ARG A 318 -7.77 10.15 -13.04
CA ARG A 318 -6.81 9.93 -14.11
C ARG A 318 -6.42 8.46 -14.23
N MET A 319 -6.09 7.79 -13.12
CA MET A 319 -5.74 6.36 -13.14
C MET A 319 -6.91 5.51 -13.62
N ARG A 320 -8.14 5.83 -13.18
CA ARG A 320 -9.36 5.16 -13.65
C ARG A 320 -9.55 5.33 -15.16
N ARG A 321 -9.41 6.56 -15.67
CA ARG A 321 -9.48 6.87 -17.10
C ARG A 321 -8.44 6.09 -17.91
N MET A 322 -7.20 6.04 -17.46
CA MET A 322 -6.13 5.31 -18.14
C MET A 322 -6.39 3.80 -18.20
N ARG A 323 -7.02 3.25 -17.15
CA ARG A 323 -7.38 1.84 -17.09
C ARG A 323 -8.47 1.50 -18.12
N VAL A 324 -9.50 2.34 -18.20
CA VAL A 324 -10.57 2.19 -19.21
C VAL A 324 -10.01 2.34 -20.63
N LEU A 325 -9.21 3.40 -20.86
CA LEU A 325 -8.60 3.65 -22.16
C LEU A 325 -7.70 2.49 -22.61
N LEU A 326 -6.91 1.92 -21.68
CA LEU A 326 -6.08 0.75 -22.00
C LEU A 326 -6.94 -0.46 -22.41
N ALA A 327 -8.05 -0.74 -21.72
CA ALA A 327 -8.94 -1.84 -22.08
C ALA A 327 -9.56 -1.63 -23.47
N GLU A 328 -10.01 -0.41 -23.79
CA GLU A 328 -10.53 -0.04 -25.11
C GLU A 328 -9.47 -0.24 -26.20
N LYS A 329 -8.23 0.24 -25.98
CA LYS A 329 -7.13 0.09 -26.93
C LYS A 329 -6.68 -1.36 -27.13
N LEU A 330 -6.71 -2.18 -26.08
CA LEU A 330 -6.44 -3.62 -26.17
C LEU A 330 -7.51 -4.34 -27.02
N LYS A 331 -8.77 -3.94 -26.88
CA LYS A 331 -9.87 -4.46 -27.70
C LYS A 331 -9.73 -4.03 -29.16
N GLU A 332 -9.40 -2.75 -29.43
CA GLU A 332 -9.11 -2.25 -30.78
C GLU A 332 -7.94 -3.00 -31.45
N ALA A 333 -6.91 -3.37 -30.66
CA ALA A 333 -5.75 -4.13 -31.12
C ALA A 333 -6.00 -5.65 -31.24
N ASP A 334 -7.20 -6.13 -30.93
CA ASP A 334 -7.56 -7.56 -30.93
C ASP A 334 -6.65 -8.41 -30.01
N ALA A 335 -6.38 -7.90 -28.82
CA ALA A 335 -5.55 -8.57 -27.81
C ALA A 335 -6.27 -9.73 -27.08
N GLY A 336 -7.58 -9.82 -27.20
CA GLY A 336 -8.45 -10.71 -26.44
C GLY A 336 -9.24 -9.95 -25.34
N ASP A 337 -9.78 -10.67 -24.38
CA ASP A 337 -10.57 -10.07 -23.30
C ASP A 337 -9.67 -9.53 -22.19
N PHE A 338 -9.65 -8.21 -22.05
CA PHE A 338 -8.95 -7.48 -20.98
C PHE A 338 -9.92 -6.58 -20.18
N ASP A 339 -11.24 -6.74 -20.34
CA ASP A 339 -12.23 -5.91 -19.63
C ASP A 339 -12.08 -6.02 -18.10
N PHE A 340 -11.57 -7.14 -17.61
CA PHE A 340 -11.32 -7.37 -16.17
C PHE A 340 -10.40 -6.32 -15.54
N ILE A 341 -9.50 -5.67 -16.30
CA ILE A 341 -8.62 -4.62 -15.72
C ILE A 341 -9.41 -3.39 -15.28
N THR A 342 -10.58 -3.15 -15.85
CA THR A 342 -11.45 -2.02 -15.50
C THR A 342 -12.09 -2.18 -14.11
N LEU A 343 -12.15 -3.41 -13.59
CA LEU A 343 -12.66 -3.75 -12.26
C LEU A 343 -11.63 -3.57 -11.14
N GLN A 344 -10.36 -3.36 -11.51
CA GLN A 344 -9.25 -3.23 -10.57
C GLN A 344 -9.14 -1.78 -10.07
N ASN A 345 -8.68 -1.61 -8.83
CA ASN A 345 -8.57 -0.31 -8.16
C ASN A 345 -7.10 0.10 -7.92
N GLY A 346 -6.86 1.39 -7.75
CA GLY A 346 -5.58 1.93 -7.33
C GLY A 346 -4.55 2.06 -8.44
N MET A 347 -3.28 2.07 -8.05
CA MET A 347 -2.15 2.33 -8.96
C MET A 347 -1.79 1.15 -9.84
N PHE A 348 -2.16 -0.08 -9.46
CA PHE A 348 -1.71 -1.29 -10.14
C PHE A 348 -2.84 -1.98 -10.87
N SER A 349 -2.47 -2.60 -11.98
CA SER A 349 -3.26 -3.61 -12.67
C SER A 349 -2.46 -4.90 -12.79
N PHE A 350 -3.14 -6.02 -12.57
CA PHE A 350 -2.60 -7.34 -12.81
C PHE A 350 -3.06 -7.77 -14.20
N SER A 351 -2.12 -7.71 -15.16
CA SER A 351 -2.45 -7.81 -16.59
C SER A 351 -2.87 -9.21 -17.07
N GLY A 352 -2.68 -10.25 -16.25
CA GLY A 352 -2.88 -11.63 -16.68
C GLY A 352 -1.77 -12.20 -17.59
N LEU A 353 -0.80 -11.38 -18.01
CA LEU A 353 0.32 -11.82 -18.84
C LEU A 353 1.23 -12.80 -18.07
N ASN A 354 1.71 -13.81 -18.76
CA ASN A 354 2.68 -14.74 -18.22
C ASN A 354 4.12 -14.19 -18.31
N LYS A 355 5.07 -14.90 -17.69
CA LYS A 355 6.46 -14.47 -17.60
C LYS A 355 7.12 -14.31 -18.97
N GLU A 356 6.83 -15.19 -19.94
CA GLU A 356 7.41 -15.13 -21.28
C GLU A 356 6.90 -13.91 -22.05
N GLN A 357 5.61 -13.60 -21.93
CA GLN A 357 5.01 -12.42 -22.53
C GLN A 357 5.59 -11.14 -21.94
N VAL A 358 5.78 -11.09 -20.61
CA VAL A 358 6.43 -9.96 -19.91
C VAL A 358 7.87 -9.77 -20.39
N GLU A 359 8.62 -10.86 -20.56
CA GLU A 359 9.99 -10.81 -21.07
C GLU A 359 10.07 -10.30 -22.51
N LYS A 360 9.15 -10.73 -23.39
CA LYS A 360 9.07 -10.21 -24.76
C LYS A 360 8.71 -8.72 -24.79
N LEU A 361 7.76 -8.27 -23.96
CA LEU A 361 7.46 -6.83 -23.83
C LEU A 361 8.72 -6.03 -23.49
N ARG A 362 9.57 -6.55 -22.60
CA ARG A 362 10.81 -5.89 -22.23
C ARG A 362 11.83 -5.92 -23.36
N SER A 363 12.13 -7.10 -23.89
CA SER A 363 13.24 -7.29 -24.84
C SER A 363 12.97 -6.74 -26.23
N GLU A 364 11.73 -6.84 -26.73
CA GLU A 364 11.37 -6.44 -28.09
C GLU A 364 10.77 -5.04 -28.18
N TYR A 365 10.06 -4.61 -27.11
CA TYR A 365 9.29 -3.34 -27.13
C TYR A 365 9.84 -2.30 -26.13
N GLY A 366 10.78 -2.66 -25.23
CA GLY A 366 11.25 -1.74 -24.19
C GLY A 366 10.17 -1.38 -23.17
N ILE A 367 9.17 -2.25 -22.97
CA ILE A 367 8.09 -2.05 -22.01
C ILE A 367 8.40 -2.82 -20.73
N TYR A 368 8.58 -2.08 -19.65
CA TYR A 368 9.04 -2.58 -18.36
C TYR A 368 7.85 -2.72 -17.40
N ILE A 369 7.40 -3.95 -17.18
CA ILE A 369 6.42 -4.34 -16.14
C ILE A 369 7.05 -5.40 -15.23
N VAL A 370 6.50 -5.60 -14.03
CA VAL A 370 7.02 -6.63 -13.10
C VAL A 370 6.76 -8.03 -13.67
N GLY A 371 7.71 -8.95 -13.49
CA GLY A 371 7.65 -10.32 -14.04
C GLY A 371 6.41 -11.14 -13.65
N SER A 372 5.67 -10.72 -12.62
CA SER A 372 4.36 -11.30 -12.25
C SER A 372 3.21 -10.87 -13.15
N GLY A 373 3.42 -9.91 -14.06
CA GLY A 373 2.37 -9.28 -14.85
C GLY A 373 1.75 -8.03 -14.20
N ARG A 374 2.29 -7.55 -13.07
CA ARG A 374 1.84 -6.29 -12.46
C ARG A 374 2.37 -5.10 -13.26
N MET A 375 1.48 -4.20 -13.63
CA MET A 375 1.80 -2.91 -14.24
C MET A 375 1.27 -1.73 -13.40
N CYS A 376 2.01 -0.62 -13.39
CA CYS A 376 1.59 0.62 -12.78
C CYS A 376 0.77 1.45 -13.77
N VAL A 377 -0.54 1.50 -13.59
CA VAL A 377 -1.45 2.26 -14.47
C VAL A 377 -1.16 3.76 -14.45
N ALA A 378 -0.63 4.27 -13.34
CA ALA A 378 -0.26 5.68 -13.23
C ALA A 378 0.85 6.11 -14.21
N GLY A 379 1.64 5.17 -14.75
CA GLY A 379 2.64 5.44 -15.80
C GLY A 379 2.08 5.43 -17.22
N ILE A 380 0.81 5.06 -17.40
CA ILE A 380 0.13 5.12 -18.70
C ILE A 380 -0.34 6.55 -18.96
N ASN A 381 -0.24 6.99 -20.21
CA ASN A 381 -0.72 8.29 -20.68
C ASN A 381 -1.17 8.21 -22.14
N ASP A 382 -1.79 9.29 -22.63
CA ASP A 382 -2.32 9.34 -24.00
C ASP A 382 -1.23 9.15 -25.08
N ASN A 383 0.05 9.41 -24.77
CA ASN A 383 1.16 9.26 -25.73
C ASN A 383 1.72 7.82 -25.79
N ASN A 384 1.50 6.99 -24.75
CA ASN A 384 2.07 5.64 -24.71
C ASN A 384 1.02 4.51 -24.75
N VAL A 385 -0.26 4.79 -24.52
CA VAL A 385 -1.31 3.78 -24.42
C VAL A 385 -1.51 2.96 -25.71
N ASP A 386 -1.48 3.60 -26.89
CA ASP A 386 -1.61 2.90 -28.18
C ASP A 386 -0.42 1.96 -28.41
N TYR A 387 0.79 2.43 -28.16
CA TYR A 387 2.00 1.60 -28.27
C TYR A 387 1.97 0.42 -27.32
N LEU A 388 1.58 0.66 -26.07
CA LEU A 388 1.43 -0.38 -25.05
C LEU A 388 0.40 -1.43 -25.46
N ALA A 389 -0.78 -1.01 -25.95
CA ALA A 389 -1.85 -1.92 -26.35
C ALA A 389 -1.45 -2.80 -27.53
N HIS A 390 -0.81 -2.24 -28.56
CA HIS A 390 -0.31 -3.01 -29.70
C HIS A 390 0.76 -4.02 -29.26
N ALA A 391 1.74 -3.61 -28.46
CA ALA A 391 2.76 -4.51 -27.97
C ALA A 391 2.18 -5.68 -27.15
N ILE A 392 1.19 -5.41 -26.28
CA ILE A 392 0.49 -6.47 -25.53
C ILE A 392 -0.25 -7.40 -26.49
N ALA A 393 -0.96 -6.85 -27.48
CA ALA A 393 -1.68 -7.67 -28.47
C ALA A 393 -0.73 -8.59 -29.24
N ASP A 394 0.41 -8.08 -29.67
CA ASP A 394 1.42 -8.86 -30.41
C ASP A 394 1.98 -10.02 -29.57
N VAL A 395 2.37 -9.77 -28.32
CA VAL A 395 2.92 -10.85 -27.46
C VAL A 395 1.86 -11.88 -27.05
N VAL A 396 0.59 -11.47 -26.94
CA VAL A 396 -0.52 -12.39 -26.65
C VAL A 396 -0.83 -13.26 -27.87
N LYS A 397 -0.86 -12.69 -29.08
CA LYS A 397 -1.10 -13.43 -30.33
C LYS A 397 0.04 -14.40 -30.65
N ALA A 398 1.29 -14.00 -30.40
CA ALA A 398 2.45 -14.84 -30.63
C ALA A 398 2.57 -16.04 -29.65
N SER A 399 1.73 -16.07 -28.62
CA SER A 399 1.72 -17.14 -27.59
C SER A 399 0.56 -18.11 -27.74
N LYS A 400 -0.34 -17.87 -28.72
CA LYS A 400 -1.42 -18.79 -29.14
C LYS A 400 -0.93 -19.73 -30.22
#